data_cf791be041533aa118cba620f391b806
#
_entry.id   cf791be041533aa118cba620f391b806
#
_cell.length_a   1.000
_cell.length_b   1.000
_cell.length_c   1.000
_cell.angle_alpha   90.00
_cell.angle_beta   90.00
_cell.angle_gamma   90.00
#
_symmetry.space_group_name_H-M   'P 1'
#
loop_
_entity.id
_entity.type
_entity.pdbx_description
1 polymer ?
#
loop_
_entity_poly.entity_id
_entity_poly.type
_entity_poly.pdbx_seq_one_letter_code
_entity_poly.pdbx_strand_id
1 'polypeptide(L)'
;MNLPTLVLFLPLMGCILSGLCILGSQNKKAELVSTVFLFFSALISIYIYLNIDVFQNDYVICNWITFSNINLNISILLDPLTAIMFCVVTIVSAAVHMFSIGYMHEDQYRARFFCYLSLFTFAMLVLVSADNFIQLFLGWEGVGLCSYLLVGYYFHKPSANNAAIKAFLVNRVGDFGYLIAIALIYKYFNSLNFDEVFSNTNSLASLNLIFFGYEISLITCITMFLFMAAIGKSAQIGLHVWLPDAMEGPTPVSALIHAATMVTAGVFLVVRCSPIFEYSQFTLNLITYVGIITSLFAASVALLQDDIKKVIAYSTCSQLGYMFFACGISAYSLAMFHLVTHAFFKALLFLAAGSVIHSVHHEQDFKRMGGLYKKLPVTFIFIIIGSIALIGIPPFAGYFSKDLILEYALSLQTFKGINIYIFGCLGAFLTSVYSTRLIYLTFLNKTKIKSQVYNEIKEPGFVMIFPLFILAIGAILGGYLFYNIVYDNSFWSESIYTK
;
A
#
# COMPACT_ATOMS: atom_id res chain seq x y z
N MET A 1 3.19 26.59 12.32
CA MET A 1 3.13 25.33 11.55
C MET A 1 1.72 24.78 11.71
N ASN A 2 0.98 24.60 10.64
CA ASN A 2 -0.40 24.08 10.70
C ASN A 2 -0.37 22.56 10.99
N LEU A 3 -1.45 22.00 11.56
CA LEU A 3 -1.48 20.58 11.90
C LEU A 3 -1.17 19.64 10.70
N PRO A 4 -1.70 19.88 9.48
CA PRO A 4 -1.37 19.03 8.32
C PRO A 4 0.13 19.03 7.97
N THR A 5 0.80 20.19 8.08
CA THR A 5 2.25 20.27 7.85
C THR A 5 3.05 19.49 8.90
N LEU A 6 2.56 19.42 10.16
CA LEU A 6 3.18 18.61 11.19
C LEU A 6 3.10 17.11 10.86
N VAL A 7 1.95 16.61 10.36
CA VAL A 7 1.84 15.20 9.95
C VAL A 7 2.95 14.83 8.95
N LEU A 8 3.19 15.71 7.99
CA LEU A 8 4.19 15.49 6.94
C LEU A 8 5.63 15.55 7.49
N PHE A 9 5.96 16.57 8.29
CA PHE A 9 7.35 16.81 8.69
C PHE A 9 7.81 16.00 9.90
N LEU A 10 6.93 15.49 10.75
CA LEU A 10 7.33 14.67 11.89
C LEU A 10 8.12 13.40 11.48
N PRO A 11 7.70 12.60 10.46
CA PRO A 11 8.51 11.47 9.99
C PRO A 11 9.87 11.93 9.41
N LEU A 12 9.93 13.08 8.73
CA LEU A 12 11.19 13.62 8.22
C LEU A 12 12.14 13.98 9.37
N MET A 13 11.63 14.62 10.42
CA MET A 13 12.41 14.92 11.62
C MET A 13 12.90 13.63 12.29
N GLY A 14 12.04 12.60 12.35
CA GLY A 14 12.41 11.26 12.80
C GLY A 14 13.56 10.68 11.99
N CYS A 15 13.53 10.82 10.66
CA CYS A 15 14.59 10.39 9.75
C CYS A 15 15.91 11.14 10.01
N ILE A 16 15.88 12.47 10.06
CA ILE A 16 17.06 13.30 10.25
C ILE A 16 17.73 12.98 11.60
N LEU A 17 16.97 12.96 12.69
CA LEU A 17 17.49 12.70 14.02
C LEU A 17 18.01 11.26 14.16
N SER A 18 17.32 10.27 13.57
CA SER A 18 17.85 8.90 13.53
C SER A 18 19.12 8.80 12.70
N GLY A 19 19.22 9.55 11.60
CA GLY A 19 20.43 9.66 10.79
C GLY A 19 21.61 10.25 11.58
N LEU A 20 21.38 11.30 12.37
CA LEU A 20 22.41 11.88 13.26
C LEU A 20 22.86 10.90 14.35
N CYS A 21 21.95 10.05 14.85
CA CYS A 21 22.29 8.99 15.80
C CYS A 21 23.24 7.93 15.21
N ILE A 22 23.31 7.76 13.88
CA ILE A 22 24.27 6.85 13.23
C ILE A 22 25.70 7.32 13.53
N LEU A 23 25.98 8.63 13.45
CA LEU A 23 27.30 9.20 13.71
C LEU A 23 27.77 8.96 15.14
N GLY A 24 26.84 8.93 16.10
CA GLY A 24 27.14 8.71 17.52
C GLY A 24 27.01 7.25 17.97
N SER A 25 26.73 6.30 17.08
CA SER A 25 26.45 4.88 17.39
C SER A 25 25.32 4.67 18.43
N GLN A 26 24.33 5.60 18.47
CA GLN A 26 23.26 5.62 19.46
C GLN A 26 21.98 4.94 18.96
N ASN A 27 22.06 3.65 18.67
CA ASN A 27 20.96 2.86 18.09
C ASN A 27 19.64 2.99 18.87
N LYS A 28 19.69 2.86 20.22
CA LYS A 28 18.50 2.94 21.06
C LYS A 28 17.78 4.29 20.99
N LYS A 29 18.52 5.39 20.86
CA LYS A 29 17.92 6.72 20.72
C LYS A 29 17.27 6.87 19.34
N ALA A 30 17.92 6.37 18.28
CA ALA A 30 17.34 6.40 16.94
C ALA A 30 15.99 5.67 16.87
N GLU A 31 15.89 4.48 17.47
CA GLU A 31 14.65 3.70 17.54
C GLU A 31 13.52 4.47 18.23
N LEU A 32 13.81 5.04 19.42
CA LEU A 32 12.82 5.78 20.20
C LEU A 32 12.37 7.06 19.52
N VAL A 33 13.32 7.85 19.02
CA VAL A 33 13.02 9.14 18.39
C VAL A 33 12.14 8.94 17.17
N SER A 34 12.52 8.06 16.22
CA SER A 34 11.73 7.82 15.01
C SER A 34 10.34 7.32 15.34
N THR A 35 10.21 6.38 16.29
CA THR A 35 8.92 5.81 16.70
C THR A 35 8.02 6.85 17.35
N VAL A 36 8.57 7.70 18.25
CA VAL A 36 7.80 8.75 18.93
C VAL A 36 7.28 9.80 17.95
N PHE A 37 8.12 10.29 17.03
CA PHE A 37 7.69 11.27 16.03
C PHE A 37 6.59 10.73 15.14
N LEU A 38 6.68 9.46 14.76
CA LEU A 38 5.67 8.84 13.93
C LEU A 38 4.37 8.58 14.69
N PHE A 39 4.45 8.24 15.98
CA PHE A 39 3.28 8.11 16.83
C PHE A 39 2.52 9.44 16.95
N PHE A 40 3.23 10.56 17.14
CA PHE A 40 2.59 11.88 17.13
C PHE A 40 1.98 12.22 15.78
N SER A 41 2.66 11.89 14.67
CA SER A 41 2.10 12.05 13.32
C SER A 41 0.79 11.26 13.16
N ALA A 42 0.72 10.03 13.68
CA ALA A 42 -0.49 9.21 13.65
C ALA A 42 -1.64 9.82 14.49
N LEU A 43 -1.35 10.33 15.69
CA LEU A 43 -2.37 11.00 16.52
C LEU A 43 -2.93 12.24 15.84
N ILE A 44 -2.07 13.06 15.24
CA ILE A 44 -2.50 14.26 14.53
C ILE A 44 -3.32 13.89 13.29
N SER A 45 -2.94 12.86 12.54
CA SER A 45 -3.69 12.43 11.35
C SER A 45 -5.07 11.90 11.70
N ILE A 46 -5.22 11.16 12.82
CA ILE A 46 -6.53 10.74 13.33
C ILE A 46 -7.39 11.96 13.70
N TYR A 47 -6.80 12.95 14.39
CA TYR A 47 -7.51 14.16 14.75
C TYR A 47 -7.99 14.95 13.51
N ILE A 48 -7.16 15.06 12.48
CA ILE A 48 -7.52 15.70 11.21
C ILE A 48 -8.65 14.93 10.54
N TYR A 49 -8.58 13.61 10.46
CA TYR A 49 -9.62 12.78 9.84
C TYR A 49 -10.98 12.95 10.54
N LEU A 50 -10.99 12.97 11.86
CA LEU A 50 -12.23 13.16 12.64
C LEU A 50 -12.84 14.56 12.51
N ASN A 51 -12.07 15.55 12.07
CA ASN A 51 -12.50 16.94 11.92
C ASN A 51 -12.20 17.45 10.50
N ILE A 52 -12.37 16.61 9.49
CA ILE A 52 -11.97 16.94 8.11
C ILE A 52 -12.66 18.20 7.59
N ASP A 53 -13.92 18.42 7.92
CA ASP A 53 -14.68 19.60 7.49
C ASP A 53 -14.04 20.93 7.92
N VAL A 54 -13.27 20.93 9.02
CA VAL A 54 -12.56 22.11 9.53
C VAL A 54 -11.20 22.29 8.83
N PHE A 55 -10.57 21.19 8.44
CA PHE A 55 -9.21 21.19 7.92
C PHE A 55 -9.12 21.09 6.40
N GLN A 56 -10.23 20.81 5.71
CA GLN A 56 -10.25 20.71 4.24
C GLN A 56 -9.80 22.03 3.61
N ASN A 57 -8.60 22.05 3.05
CA ASN A 57 -8.01 23.21 2.40
C ASN A 57 -6.68 22.85 1.72
N ASP A 58 -6.19 23.77 0.90
CA ASP A 58 -4.84 23.72 0.32
C ASP A 58 -3.87 24.51 1.20
N TYR A 59 -2.85 23.80 1.69
CA TYR A 59 -1.81 24.40 2.54
C TYR A 59 -0.52 24.54 1.77
N VAL A 60 -0.25 25.71 1.20
CA VAL A 60 0.99 26.02 0.50
C VAL A 60 2.15 26.07 1.51
N ILE A 61 3.19 25.26 1.29
CA ILE A 61 4.41 25.23 2.11
C ILE A 61 5.45 26.19 1.55
N CYS A 62 5.72 26.08 0.25
CA CYS A 62 6.64 26.99 -0.44
C CYS A 62 6.39 26.99 -1.96
N ASN A 63 6.76 28.10 -2.60
CA ASN A 63 6.85 28.17 -4.06
C ASN A 63 8.09 27.41 -4.50
N TRP A 64 7.91 26.44 -5.42
CA TRP A 64 9.00 25.54 -5.81
C TRP A 64 9.56 25.87 -7.20
N ILE A 65 8.71 25.81 -8.22
CA ILE A 65 9.09 26.06 -9.61
C ILE A 65 8.23 27.19 -10.17
N THR A 66 8.86 28.28 -10.53
CA THR A 66 8.24 29.40 -11.22
C THR A 66 9.01 29.65 -12.53
N PHE A 67 8.43 29.23 -13.65
CA PHE A 67 9.04 29.38 -14.95
C PHE A 67 7.97 29.68 -16.01
N SER A 68 8.07 30.85 -16.66
CA SER A 68 7.09 31.29 -17.65
C SER A 68 5.64 31.23 -17.08
N ASN A 69 4.81 30.33 -17.60
CA ASN A 69 3.40 30.17 -17.20
C ASN A 69 3.23 29.03 -16.15
N ILE A 70 4.30 28.39 -15.72
CA ILE A 70 4.25 27.30 -14.72
C ILE A 70 4.51 27.90 -13.35
N ASN A 71 3.54 27.77 -12.45
CA ASN A 71 3.70 28.07 -11.04
C ASN A 71 3.36 26.79 -10.26
N LEU A 72 4.38 26.07 -9.80
CA LEU A 72 4.21 24.86 -8.98
C LEU A 72 4.67 25.15 -7.56
N ASN A 73 3.80 24.84 -6.64
CA ASN A 73 4.05 24.93 -5.22
C ASN A 73 4.35 23.54 -4.64
N ILE A 74 5.05 23.47 -3.54
CA ILE A 74 4.97 22.34 -2.62
C ILE A 74 3.86 22.68 -1.64
N SER A 75 2.79 21.87 -1.68
CA SER A 75 1.56 22.11 -0.92
C SER A 75 0.98 20.80 -0.40
N ILE A 76 0.03 20.91 0.48
CA ILE A 76 -0.77 19.80 0.99
C ILE A 76 -2.21 20.05 0.55
N LEU A 77 -2.67 19.30 -0.44
CA LEU A 77 -4.07 19.19 -0.76
C LEU A 77 -4.73 18.29 0.28
N LEU A 78 -5.40 18.91 1.25
CA LEU A 78 -6.07 18.17 2.32
C LEU A 78 -7.56 18.07 2.04
N ASP A 79 -7.94 16.97 1.45
CA ASP A 79 -9.29 16.52 1.18
C ASP A 79 -9.57 15.17 1.90
N PRO A 80 -10.80 14.63 1.87
CA PRO A 80 -11.12 13.35 2.49
C PRO A 80 -10.23 12.19 2.03
N LEU A 81 -9.83 12.15 0.76
CA LEU A 81 -8.93 11.13 0.22
C LEU A 81 -7.55 11.20 0.86
N THR A 82 -6.98 12.41 0.97
CA THR A 82 -5.68 12.63 1.64
C THR A 82 -5.77 12.33 3.14
N ALA A 83 -6.83 12.75 3.82
CA ALA A 83 -7.02 12.54 5.25
C ALA A 83 -7.07 11.05 5.62
N ILE A 84 -7.80 10.24 4.84
CA ILE A 84 -7.83 8.77 5.00
C ILE A 84 -6.44 8.19 4.80
N MET A 85 -5.75 8.59 3.73
CA MET A 85 -4.41 8.08 3.45
C MET A 85 -3.40 8.48 4.53
N PHE A 86 -3.50 9.70 5.08
CA PHE A 86 -2.69 10.12 6.23
C PHE A 86 -2.91 9.18 7.43
N CYS A 87 -4.17 8.90 7.79
CA CYS A 87 -4.48 7.98 8.87
C CYS A 87 -3.89 6.58 8.63
N VAL A 88 -4.17 5.98 7.48
CA VAL A 88 -3.76 4.62 7.18
C VAL A 88 -2.24 4.49 7.16
N VAL A 89 -1.55 5.41 6.46
CA VAL A 89 -0.09 5.37 6.33
C VAL A 89 0.59 5.58 7.68
N THR A 90 0.16 6.56 8.47
CA THR A 90 0.83 6.88 9.74
C THR A 90 0.55 5.84 10.83
N ILE A 91 -0.68 5.32 10.94
CA ILE A 91 -1.03 4.27 11.93
C ILE A 91 -0.25 2.99 11.64
N VAL A 92 -0.28 2.51 10.39
CA VAL A 92 0.45 1.30 10.00
C VAL A 92 1.95 1.49 10.18
N SER A 93 2.50 2.64 9.77
CA SER A 93 3.92 2.93 9.93
C SER A 93 4.33 3.01 11.40
N ALA A 94 3.52 3.63 12.27
CA ALA A 94 3.78 3.66 13.72
C ALA A 94 3.80 2.24 14.33
N ALA A 95 2.85 1.39 13.94
CA ALA A 95 2.82 -0.01 14.38
C ALA A 95 4.07 -0.78 13.88
N VAL A 96 4.49 -0.57 12.62
CA VAL A 96 5.69 -1.19 12.06
C VAL A 96 6.96 -0.70 12.76
N HIS A 97 7.10 0.61 13.05
CA HIS A 97 8.25 1.13 13.79
C HIS A 97 8.33 0.51 15.18
N MET A 98 7.23 0.45 15.91
CA MET A 98 7.20 -0.15 17.23
C MET A 98 7.57 -1.64 17.21
N PHE A 99 7.01 -2.40 16.27
CA PHE A 99 7.36 -3.81 16.06
C PHE A 99 8.85 -3.99 15.76
N SER A 100 9.41 -3.09 14.96
CA SER A 100 10.81 -3.12 14.54
C SER A 100 11.80 -2.95 15.68
N ILE A 101 11.43 -2.29 16.77
CA ILE A 101 12.27 -2.17 17.98
C ILE A 101 12.63 -3.57 18.52
N GLY A 102 11.63 -4.46 18.60
CA GLY A 102 11.86 -5.84 19.05
C GLY A 102 12.50 -6.72 17.98
N TYR A 103 12.00 -6.64 16.74
CA TYR A 103 12.44 -7.49 15.63
C TYR A 103 13.90 -7.27 15.24
N MET A 104 14.38 -6.01 15.25
CA MET A 104 15.74 -5.64 14.86
C MET A 104 16.70 -5.50 16.06
N HIS A 105 16.30 -5.99 17.25
CA HIS A 105 17.07 -5.76 18.49
C HIS A 105 18.52 -6.23 18.42
N GLU A 106 18.82 -7.29 17.68
CA GLU A 106 20.15 -7.85 17.55
C GLU A 106 20.97 -7.26 16.37
N ASP A 107 20.33 -6.43 15.52
CA ASP A 107 20.98 -5.88 14.34
C ASP A 107 21.94 -4.72 14.70
N GLN A 108 23.11 -4.68 14.07
CA GLN A 108 24.11 -3.66 14.32
C GLN A 108 23.77 -2.30 13.70
N TYR A 109 22.99 -2.27 12.61
CA TYR A 109 22.70 -1.07 11.84
C TYR A 109 21.29 -0.52 12.07
N ARG A 110 20.72 -0.72 13.27
CA ARG A 110 19.34 -0.34 13.61
C ARG A 110 19.03 1.13 13.32
N ALA A 111 19.93 2.05 13.68
CA ALA A 111 19.70 3.47 13.43
C ALA A 111 19.49 3.78 11.93
N ARG A 112 20.26 3.13 11.03
CA ARG A 112 20.07 3.23 9.58
C ARG A 112 18.72 2.67 9.14
N PHE A 113 18.28 1.56 9.73
CA PHE A 113 16.99 0.97 9.45
C PHE A 113 15.83 1.91 9.77
N PHE A 114 15.82 2.48 10.96
CA PHE A 114 14.78 3.43 11.40
C PHE A 114 14.80 4.74 10.61
N CYS A 115 15.98 5.21 10.22
CA CYS A 115 16.12 6.35 9.32
C CYS A 115 15.42 6.09 7.98
N TYR A 116 15.66 4.94 7.36
CA TYR A 116 15.04 4.56 6.07
C TYR A 116 13.53 4.35 6.19
N LEU A 117 13.04 3.74 7.27
CA LEU A 117 11.61 3.57 7.51
C LEU A 117 10.89 4.93 7.64
N SER A 118 11.47 5.85 8.40
CA SER A 118 10.90 7.20 8.58
C SER A 118 10.93 7.99 7.27
N LEU A 119 12.00 7.89 6.48
CA LEU A 119 12.11 8.54 5.17
C LEU A 119 11.07 7.97 4.18
N PHE A 120 10.86 6.67 4.21
CA PHE A 120 9.85 6.02 3.37
C PHE A 120 8.44 6.51 3.71
N THR A 121 8.13 6.64 5.01
CA THR A 121 6.83 7.18 5.45
C THR A 121 6.65 8.63 5.03
N PHE A 122 7.69 9.47 5.18
CA PHE A 122 7.68 10.84 4.70
C PHE A 122 7.41 10.92 3.19
N ALA A 123 8.14 10.14 2.38
CA ALA A 123 7.96 10.13 0.93
C ALA A 123 6.52 9.72 0.53
N MET A 124 5.93 8.75 1.25
CA MET A 124 4.54 8.36 1.01
C MET A 124 3.54 9.46 1.37
N LEU A 125 3.79 10.19 2.48
CA LEU A 125 2.94 11.32 2.87
C LEU A 125 3.04 12.48 1.87
N VAL A 126 4.23 12.76 1.31
CA VAL A 126 4.42 13.73 0.22
C VAL A 126 3.62 13.32 -1.02
N LEU A 127 3.62 12.02 -1.35
CA LEU A 127 2.88 11.48 -2.50
C LEU A 127 1.37 11.71 -2.34
N VAL A 128 0.80 11.30 -1.21
CA VAL A 128 -0.66 11.34 -1.03
C VAL A 128 -1.21 12.74 -0.78
N SER A 129 -0.38 13.68 -0.36
CA SER A 129 -0.75 15.08 -0.10
C SER A 129 -0.52 16.02 -1.29
N ALA A 130 -0.03 15.51 -2.42
CA ALA A 130 0.28 16.35 -3.57
C ALA A 130 -0.97 17.02 -4.15
N ASP A 131 -0.82 18.28 -4.56
CA ASP A 131 -1.82 19.08 -5.29
C ASP A 131 -1.54 19.15 -6.79
N ASN A 132 -0.38 18.64 -7.22
CA ASN A 132 0.07 18.68 -8.60
C ASN A 132 0.81 17.39 -9.00
N PHE A 133 0.89 17.12 -10.31
CA PHE A 133 1.50 15.91 -10.86
C PHE A 133 3.01 15.82 -10.59
N ILE A 134 3.74 16.93 -10.46
CA ILE A 134 5.20 16.93 -10.21
C ILE A 134 5.48 16.58 -8.76
N GLN A 135 4.74 17.15 -7.80
CA GLN A 135 4.90 16.81 -6.39
C GLN A 135 4.51 15.34 -6.13
N LEU A 136 3.42 14.87 -6.77
CA LEU A 136 3.04 13.47 -6.69
C LEU A 136 4.16 12.59 -7.23
N PHE A 137 4.78 12.95 -8.36
CA PHE A 137 5.92 12.24 -8.94
C PHE A 137 7.15 12.28 -8.01
N LEU A 138 7.41 13.39 -7.33
CA LEU A 138 8.50 13.49 -6.34
C LEU A 138 8.32 12.47 -5.20
N GLY A 139 7.13 12.40 -4.62
CA GLY A 139 6.80 11.40 -3.61
C GLY A 139 6.89 9.96 -4.16
N TRP A 140 6.42 9.76 -5.40
CA TRP A 140 6.45 8.49 -6.13
C TRP A 140 7.86 7.93 -6.30
N GLU A 141 8.79 8.78 -6.70
CA GLU A 141 10.21 8.46 -6.83
C GLU A 141 10.87 8.26 -5.47
N GLY A 142 10.50 9.10 -4.49
CA GLY A 142 10.99 8.99 -3.12
C GLY A 142 10.65 7.64 -2.50
N VAL A 143 9.40 7.17 -2.65
CA VAL A 143 8.97 5.84 -2.21
C VAL A 143 9.76 4.75 -2.95
N GLY A 144 10.01 4.90 -4.26
CA GLY A 144 10.81 3.99 -5.05
C GLY A 144 12.25 3.86 -4.53
N LEU A 145 12.90 4.98 -4.27
CA LEU A 145 14.26 5.02 -3.73
C LEU A 145 14.34 4.41 -2.32
N CYS A 146 13.41 4.78 -1.44
CA CYS A 146 13.39 4.23 -0.08
C CYS A 146 13.13 2.72 -0.08
N SER A 147 12.28 2.21 -0.99
CA SER A 147 12.05 0.78 -1.14
C SER A 147 13.31 0.04 -1.58
N TYR A 148 14.09 0.60 -2.50
CA TYR A 148 15.40 0.08 -2.91
C TYR A 148 16.35 -0.06 -1.71
N LEU A 149 16.46 0.99 -0.89
CA LEU A 149 17.31 0.99 0.30
C LEU A 149 16.85 -0.01 1.37
N LEU A 150 15.54 -0.18 1.53
CA LEU A 150 14.96 -1.07 2.52
C LEU A 150 14.95 -2.55 2.10
N VAL A 151 14.68 -2.86 0.83
CA VAL A 151 14.78 -4.23 0.29
C VAL A 151 16.24 -4.69 0.29
N GLY A 152 17.16 -3.81 -0.12
CA GLY A 152 18.61 -4.04 -0.09
C GLY A 152 19.25 -3.82 1.29
N TYR A 153 18.47 -3.76 2.38
CA TYR A 153 19.00 -3.48 3.71
C TYR A 153 20.10 -4.46 4.13
N TYR A 154 19.92 -5.75 3.85
CA TYR A 154 20.94 -6.79 4.05
C TYR A 154 21.97 -6.81 2.91
N PHE A 155 22.65 -5.68 2.69
CA PHE A 155 23.57 -5.45 1.56
C PHE A 155 24.71 -6.47 1.43
N HIS A 156 25.00 -7.23 2.49
CA HIS A 156 25.96 -8.34 2.44
C HIS A 156 25.42 -9.58 1.72
N LYS A 157 24.08 -9.67 1.51
CA LYS A 157 23.45 -10.78 0.81
C LYS A 157 23.28 -10.44 -0.67
N PRO A 158 23.93 -11.18 -1.61
CA PRO A 158 23.75 -10.94 -3.04
C PRO A 158 22.29 -11.05 -3.50
N SER A 159 21.49 -11.94 -2.89
CA SER A 159 20.06 -12.09 -3.17
C SER A 159 19.28 -10.82 -2.87
N ALA A 160 19.54 -10.17 -1.74
CA ALA A 160 18.88 -8.92 -1.36
C ALA A 160 19.27 -7.76 -2.30
N ASN A 161 20.54 -7.66 -2.71
CA ASN A 161 21.00 -6.67 -3.66
C ASN A 161 20.33 -6.83 -5.03
N ASN A 162 20.30 -8.07 -5.54
CA ASN A 162 19.64 -8.38 -6.81
C ASN A 162 18.13 -8.09 -6.75
N ALA A 163 17.48 -8.43 -5.65
CA ALA A 163 16.07 -8.13 -5.43
C ALA A 163 15.79 -6.62 -5.40
N ALA A 164 16.64 -5.84 -4.72
CA ALA A 164 16.53 -4.38 -4.68
C ALA A 164 16.71 -3.75 -6.07
N ILE A 165 17.74 -4.15 -6.82
CA ILE A 165 17.98 -3.69 -8.20
C ILE A 165 16.79 -4.06 -9.10
N LYS A 166 16.30 -5.30 -9.02
CA LYS A 166 15.13 -5.74 -9.80
C LYS A 166 13.90 -4.91 -9.48
N ALA A 167 13.59 -4.70 -8.19
CA ALA A 167 12.46 -3.88 -7.78
C ALA A 167 12.58 -2.44 -8.32
N PHE A 168 13.75 -1.85 -8.23
CA PHE A 168 14.00 -0.50 -8.73
C PHE A 168 13.82 -0.41 -10.24
N LEU A 169 14.46 -1.29 -11.02
CA LEU A 169 14.41 -1.26 -12.48
C LEU A 169 13.02 -1.54 -13.04
N VAL A 170 12.29 -2.52 -12.48
CA VAL A 170 10.94 -2.84 -12.94
C VAL A 170 9.99 -1.68 -12.67
N ASN A 171 10.11 -1.01 -11.52
CA ASN A 171 9.31 0.17 -11.21
C ASN A 171 9.63 1.34 -12.16
N ARG A 172 10.91 1.52 -12.56
CA ARG A 172 11.31 2.57 -13.52
C ARG A 172 10.61 2.46 -14.86
N VAL A 173 10.26 1.26 -15.31
CA VAL A 173 9.45 1.08 -16.53
C VAL A 173 8.07 1.75 -16.37
N GLY A 174 7.43 1.59 -15.20
CA GLY A 174 6.19 2.29 -14.89
C GLY A 174 6.39 3.81 -14.76
N ASP A 175 7.45 4.24 -14.08
CA ASP A 175 7.79 5.64 -13.84
C ASP A 175 8.04 6.41 -15.15
N PHE A 176 8.58 5.74 -16.18
CA PHE A 176 8.71 6.29 -17.52
C PHE A 176 7.34 6.60 -18.14
N GLY A 177 6.36 5.73 -17.96
CA GLY A 177 4.98 6.00 -18.37
C GLY A 177 4.43 7.26 -17.67
N TYR A 178 4.69 7.40 -16.37
CA TYR A 178 4.24 8.58 -15.63
C TYR A 178 4.84 9.88 -16.20
N LEU A 179 6.13 9.89 -16.52
CA LEU A 179 6.79 11.06 -17.14
C LEU A 179 6.17 11.43 -18.49
N ILE A 180 5.83 10.44 -19.33
CA ILE A 180 5.14 10.70 -20.61
C ILE A 180 3.76 11.32 -20.34
N ALA A 181 3.01 10.80 -19.36
CA ALA A 181 1.71 11.37 -18.99
C ALA A 181 1.84 12.83 -18.55
N ILE A 182 2.83 13.16 -17.69
CA ILE A 182 3.12 14.54 -17.26
C ILE A 182 3.43 15.43 -18.48
N ALA A 183 4.26 14.97 -19.41
CA ALA A 183 4.61 15.73 -20.59
C ALA A 183 3.39 16.00 -21.50
N LEU A 184 2.51 15.02 -21.66
CA LEU A 184 1.25 15.19 -22.41
C LEU A 184 0.31 16.15 -21.71
N ILE A 185 0.13 16.01 -20.38
CA ILE A 185 -0.71 16.92 -19.58
C ILE A 185 -0.18 18.34 -19.73
N TYR A 186 1.10 18.59 -19.52
CA TYR A 186 1.68 19.91 -19.65
C TYR A 186 1.48 20.51 -21.06
N LYS A 187 1.75 19.71 -22.08
CA LYS A 187 1.65 20.17 -23.47
C LYS A 187 0.25 20.64 -23.87
N TYR A 188 -0.80 19.97 -23.38
CA TYR A 188 -2.16 20.22 -23.86
C TYR A 188 -3.03 20.99 -22.87
N PHE A 189 -2.76 20.88 -21.57
CA PHE A 189 -3.49 21.61 -20.54
C PHE A 189 -2.77 22.91 -20.12
N ASN A 190 -1.50 23.10 -20.48
CA ASN A 190 -0.62 24.21 -20.07
C ASN A 190 -0.51 24.37 -18.54
N SER A 191 -0.89 23.37 -17.78
CA SER A 191 -0.81 23.32 -16.33
C SER A 191 -0.51 21.91 -15.85
N LEU A 192 -0.02 21.79 -14.61
CA LEU A 192 0.23 20.53 -13.93
C LEU A 192 -0.49 20.46 -12.57
N ASN A 193 -1.23 21.52 -12.19
CA ASN A 193 -2.06 21.54 -10.99
C ASN A 193 -3.32 20.71 -11.21
N PHE A 194 -3.75 19.96 -10.20
CA PHE A 194 -4.90 19.06 -10.32
C PHE A 194 -6.17 19.82 -10.67
N ASP A 195 -6.49 20.90 -9.98
CA ASP A 195 -7.73 21.67 -10.17
C ASP A 195 -7.84 22.19 -11.60
N GLU A 196 -6.75 22.75 -12.16
CA GLU A 196 -6.74 23.28 -13.51
C GLU A 196 -6.84 22.18 -14.56
N VAL A 197 -6.20 21.04 -14.34
CA VAL A 197 -6.25 19.90 -15.27
C VAL A 197 -7.62 19.23 -15.21
N PHE A 198 -8.16 18.99 -14.03
CA PHE A 198 -9.44 18.30 -13.86
C PHE A 198 -10.62 19.12 -14.39
N SER A 199 -10.64 20.44 -14.13
CA SER A 199 -11.68 21.33 -14.66
C SER A 199 -11.69 21.41 -16.19
N ASN A 200 -10.52 21.31 -16.83
CA ASN A 200 -10.38 21.40 -18.27
C ASN A 200 -10.48 20.04 -18.99
N THR A 201 -10.61 18.92 -18.30
CA THR A 201 -10.63 17.59 -18.91
C THR A 201 -11.77 17.43 -19.93
N ASN A 202 -12.96 17.95 -19.62
CA ASN A 202 -14.12 17.87 -20.52
C ASN A 202 -13.87 18.57 -21.87
N SER A 203 -13.23 19.73 -21.86
CA SER A 203 -12.96 20.51 -23.08
C SER A 203 -11.99 19.83 -24.05
N LEU A 204 -11.06 19.01 -23.51
CA LEU A 204 -10.05 18.29 -24.26
C LEU A 204 -10.44 16.83 -24.56
N ALA A 205 -11.59 16.37 -24.10
CA ALA A 205 -12.04 14.97 -24.26
C ALA A 205 -12.25 14.57 -25.73
N SER A 206 -12.56 15.52 -26.60
CA SER A 206 -12.76 15.28 -28.03
C SER A 206 -11.48 15.37 -28.88
N LEU A 207 -10.35 15.76 -28.29
CA LEU A 207 -9.10 15.92 -28.99
C LEU A 207 -8.44 14.57 -29.27
N ASN A 208 -8.12 14.30 -30.53
CA ASN A 208 -7.43 13.09 -30.98
C ASN A 208 -5.97 13.37 -31.30
N LEU A 209 -5.12 12.41 -30.97
CA LEU A 209 -3.70 12.37 -31.31
C LEU A 209 -3.47 11.29 -32.35
N ILE A 210 -2.54 11.53 -33.31
CA ILE A 210 -2.05 10.49 -34.18
C ILE A 210 -0.85 9.83 -33.51
N PHE A 211 -1.02 8.57 -33.09
CA PHE A 211 0.02 7.80 -32.43
C PHE A 211 0.27 6.51 -33.25
N PHE A 212 1.47 6.37 -33.79
CA PHE A 212 1.84 5.30 -34.74
C PHE A 212 0.85 5.11 -35.92
N GLY A 213 0.27 6.22 -36.44
CA GLY A 213 -0.68 6.18 -37.56
C GLY A 213 -2.13 5.88 -37.18
N TYR A 214 -2.44 5.69 -35.88
CA TYR A 214 -3.79 5.52 -35.37
C TYR A 214 -4.27 6.79 -34.65
N GLU A 215 -5.52 7.14 -34.84
CA GLU A 215 -6.17 8.21 -34.08
C GLU A 215 -6.59 7.68 -32.73
N ILE A 216 -6.04 8.23 -31.65
CA ILE A 216 -6.33 7.88 -30.26
C ILE A 216 -6.70 9.16 -29.53
N SER A 217 -7.75 9.12 -28.70
CA SER A 217 -8.12 10.26 -27.85
C SER A 217 -6.95 10.65 -26.93
N LEU A 218 -6.67 11.95 -26.82
CA LEU A 218 -5.65 12.50 -25.92
C LEU A 218 -5.80 11.95 -24.48
N ILE A 219 -7.02 11.98 -23.97
CA ILE A 219 -7.32 11.51 -22.61
C ILE A 219 -7.02 10.02 -22.48
N THR A 220 -7.31 9.21 -23.49
CA THR A 220 -6.96 7.78 -23.49
C THR A 220 -5.45 7.58 -23.45
N CYS A 221 -4.67 8.36 -24.20
CA CYS A 221 -3.20 8.30 -24.13
C CYS A 221 -2.68 8.65 -22.74
N ILE A 222 -3.15 9.74 -22.14
CA ILE A 222 -2.73 10.18 -20.81
C ILE A 222 -3.06 9.10 -19.77
N THR A 223 -4.30 8.61 -19.76
CA THR A 223 -4.77 7.62 -18.79
C THR A 223 -4.06 6.27 -18.95
N MET A 224 -3.73 5.85 -20.16
CA MET A 224 -2.93 4.64 -20.40
C MET A 224 -1.53 4.76 -19.78
N PHE A 225 -0.85 5.90 -19.96
CA PHE A 225 0.47 6.12 -19.39
C PHE A 225 0.44 6.28 -17.86
N LEU A 226 -0.60 6.93 -17.29
CA LEU A 226 -0.82 6.96 -15.84
C LEU A 226 -1.08 5.54 -15.30
N PHE A 227 -1.87 4.73 -16.01
CA PHE A 227 -2.13 3.36 -15.61
C PHE A 227 -0.88 2.47 -15.73
N MET A 228 -0.01 2.70 -16.72
CA MET A 228 1.29 2.02 -16.79
C MET A 228 2.14 2.27 -15.54
N ALA A 229 2.15 3.50 -15.02
CA ALA A 229 2.79 3.82 -13.76
C ALA A 229 2.15 3.06 -12.58
N ALA A 230 0.82 3.02 -12.53
CA ALA A 230 0.08 2.29 -11.52
C ALA A 230 0.36 0.78 -11.54
N ILE A 231 0.46 0.15 -12.73
CA ILE A 231 0.84 -1.25 -12.91
C ILE A 231 2.20 -1.53 -12.27
N GLY A 232 3.19 -0.64 -12.44
CA GLY A 232 4.52 -0.78 -11.88
C GLY A 232 4.51 -0.85 -10.36
N LYS A 233 4.03 0.20 -9.69
CA LYS A 233 4.04 0.30 -8.21
C LYS A 233 3.11 -0.72 -7.56
N SER A 234 1.94 -0.98 -8.14
CA SER A 234 0.97 -1.94 -7.59
C SER A 234 1.20 -3.38 -8.06
N ALA A 235 2.31 -3.65 -8.68
CA ALA A 235 2.72 -5.00 -9.10
C ALA A 235 1.61 -5.77 -9.84
N GLN A 236 0.93 -5.12 -10.78
CA GLN A 236 -0.05 -5.78 -11.62
C GLN A 236 0.64 -6.64 -12.69
N ILE A 237 -0.10 -7.53 -13.32
CA ILE A 237 0.45 -8.46 -14.32
C ILE A 237 1.28 -7.72 -15.38
N GLY A 238 2.42 -8.29 -15.74
CA GLY A 238 3.45 -7.66 -16.58
C GLY A 238 4.60 -7.07 -15.75
N LEU A 239 4.33 -6.27 -14.72
CA LEU A 239 5.35 -5.66 -13.86
C LEU A 239 5.32 -6.18 -12.39
N HIS A 240 4.73 -7.35 -12.13
CA HIS A 240 4.58 -7.92 -10.78
C HIS A 240 5.84 -8.63 -10.24
N VAL A 241 6.81 -8.94 -11.11
CA VAL A 241 7.94 -9.84 -10.82
C VAL A 241 8.89 -9.37 -9.71
N TRP A 242 8.84 -8.09 -9.34
CA TRP A 242 9.66 -7.53 -8.26
C TRP A 242 9.09 -7.81 -6.87
N LEU A 243 7.77 -7.96 -6.76
CA LEU A 243 7.07 -8.01 -5.49
C LEU A 243 7.43 -9.23 -4.63
N PRO A 244 7.48 -10.49 -5.15
CA PRO A 244 7.91 -11.63 -4.36
C PRO A 244 9.39 -11.59 -3.98
N ASP A 245 10.25 -10.97 -4.81
CA ASP A 245 11.69 -10.87 -4.52
C ASP A 245 11.97 -9.78 -3.45
N ALA A 246 11.09 -8.77 -3.32
CA ALA A 246 11.16 -7.80 -2.23
C ALA A 246 11.06 -8.45 -0.83
N MET A 247 10.65 -9.72 -0.73
CA MET A 247 10.65 -10.49 0.52
C MET A 247 12.05 -10.80 1.08
N GLU A 248 13.13 -10.53 0.35
CA GLU A 248 14.51 -10.62 0.85
C GLU A 248 14.83 -9.58 1.94
N GLY A 249 14.10 -8.47 1.97
CA GLY A 249 14.20 -7.46 3.03
C GLY A 249 13.68 -7.94 4.38
N PRO A 250 13.97 -7.18 5.48
CA PRO A 250 13.41 -7.45 6.79
C PRO A 250 11.88 -7.48 6.79
N THR A 251 11.27 -8.35 7.59
CA THR A 251 9.79 -8.52 7.59
C THR A 251 9.01 -7.24 7.90
N PRO A 252 9.45 -6.34 8.82
CA PRO A 252 8.77 -5.05 9.00
C PRO A 252 8.73 -4.19 7.73
N VAL A 253 9.77 -4.25 6.90
CA VAL A 253 9.79 -3.57 5.58
C VAL A 253 8.72 -4.15 4.68
N SER A 254 8.61 -5.48 4.62
CA SER A 254 7.56 -6.14 3.84
C SER A 254 6.16 -5.71 4.31
N ALA A 255 5.94 -5.61 5.64
CA ALA A 255 4.68 -5.12 6.19
C ALA A 255 4.38 -3.69 5.73
N LEU A 256 5.35 -2.78 5.77
CA LEU A 256 5.17 -1.39 5.39
C LEU A 256 4.91 -1.22 3.88
N ILE A 257 5.76 -1.81 3.03
CA ILE A 257 5.67 -1.72 1.56
C ILE A 257 4.33 -2.27 1.06
N HIS A 258 3.88 -3.43 1.59
CA HIS A 258 2.78 -4.20 1.02
C HIS A 258 1.42 -3.93 1.67
N ALA A 259 1.36 -3.25 2.84
CA ALA A 259 0.08 -2.99 3.49
C ALA A 259 -0.52 -1.63 3.08
N ALA A 260 0.20 -0.52 3.29
CA ALA A 260 -0.39 0.82 3.27
C ALA A 260 0.37 1.84 2.41
N THR A 261 1.46 1.43 1.72
CA THR A 261 2.33 2.42 1.11
C THR A 261 2.59 2.15 -0.38
N MET A 262 3.76 1.67 -0.77
CA MET A 262 4.20 1.64 -2.16
C MET A 262 3.20 0.97 -3.12
N VAL A 263 2.69 -0.20 -2.74
CA VAL A 263 1.77 -0.95 -3.61
C VAL A 263 0.37 -0.34 -3.70
N THR A 264 -0.03 0.47 -2.72
CA THR A 264 -1.30 1.20 -2.72
C THR A 264 -1.23 2.51 -3.50
N ALA A 265 -0.01 3.03 -3.77
CA ALA A 265 0.20 4.27 -4.51
C ALA A 265 -0.41 4.24 -5.92
N GLY A 266 -0.38 3.08 -6.62
CA GLY A 266 -1.00 2.97 -7.94
C GLY A 266 -2.53 3.03 -7.89
N VAL A 267 -3.16 2.43 -6.88
CA VAL A 267 -4.61 2.55 -6.67
C VAL A 267 -4.97 4.00 -6.34
N PHE A 268 -4.22 4.63 -5.42
CA PHE A 268 -4.38 6.04 -5.07
C PHE A 268 -4.27 6.94 -6.31
N LEU A 269 -3.29 6.72 -7.19
CA LEU A 269 -3.12 7.50 -8.43
C LEU A 269 -4.37 7.40 -9.31
N VAL A 270 -4.93 6.21 -9.50
CA VAL A 270 -6.14 6.01 -10.32
C VAL A 270 -7.34 6.70 -9.69
N VAL A 271 -7.50 6.60 -8.37
CA VAL A 271 -8.60 7.26 -7.65
C VAL A 271 -8.45 8.79 -7.69
N ARG A 272 -7.25 9.33 -7.41
CA ARG A 272 -6.97 10.78 -7.46
C ARG A 272 -7.22 11.36 -8.85
N CYS A 273 -6.86 10.62 -9.89
CA CYS A 273 -7.06 11.03 -11.28
C CYS A 273 -8.40 10.55 -11.86
N SER A 274 -9.38 10.14 -11.02
CA SER A 274 -10.71 9.75 -11.49
C SER A 274 -11.35 10.77 -12.45
N PRO A 275 -11.18 12.12 -12.27
CA PRO A 275 -11.71 13.09 -13.21
C PRO A 275 -11.17 12.97 -14.64
N ILE A 276 -9.98 12.35 -14.83
CA ILE A 276 -9.43 12.10 -16.16
C ILE A 276 -9.82 10.69 -16.62
N PHE A 277 -9.75 9.66 -15.74
CA PHE A 277 -10.04 8.27 -16.10
C PHE A 277 -11.46 8.05 -16.59
N GLU A 278 -12.46 8.75 -16.03
CA GLU A 278 -13.87 8.64 -16.42
C GLU A 278 -14.14 9.04 -17.87
N TYR A 279 -13.26 9.84 -18.48
CA TYR A 279 -13.37 10.21 -19.90
C TYR A 279 -12.72 9.18 -20.86
N SER A 280 -12.13 8.09 -20.34
CA SER A 280 -11.54 7.03 -21.16
C SER A 280 -12.10 5.65 -20.81
N GLN A 281 -13.24 5.31 -21.44
CA GLN A 281 -13.86 3.99 -21.27
C GLN A 281 -12.93 2.84 -21.66
N PHE A 282 -12.03 3.06 -22.64
CA PHE A 282 -11.04 2.06 -23.04
C PHE A 282 -10.08 1.75 -21.89
N THR A 283 -9.56 2.77 -21.22
CA THR A 283 -8.62 2.60 -20.10
C THR A 283 -9.32 1.98 -18.89
N LEU A 284 -10.56 2.38 -18.57
CA LEU A 284 -11.34 1.77 -17.50
C LEU A 284 -11.56 0.26 -17.75
N ASN A 285 -11.85 -0.14 -18.99
CA ASN A 285 -11.95 -1.54 -19.35
C ASN A 285 -10.61 -2.26 -19.19
N LEU A 286 -9.51 -1.65 -19.63
CA LEU A 286 -8.16 -2.20 -19.45
C LEU A 286 -7.83 -2.42 -17.97
N ILE A 287 -8.09 -1.41 -17.12
CA ILE A 287 -7.92 -1.49 -15.65
C ILE A 287 -8.70 -2.68 -15.09
N THR A 288 -9.95 -2.84 -15.51
CA THR A 288 -10.81 -3.94 -15.07
C THR A 288 -10.19 -5.30 -15.39
N TYR A 289 -9.85 -5.55 -16.65
CA TYR A 289 -9.35 -6.87 -17.05
C TYR A 289 -7.96 -7.16 -16.51
N VAL A 290 -7.07 -6.16 -16.44
CA VAL A 290 -5.76 -6.31 -15.77
C VAL A 290 -5.95 -6.66 -14.30
N GLY A 291 -6.88 -6.01 -13.60
CA GLY A 291 -7.22 -6.32 -12.21
C GLY A 291 -7.73 -7.76 -12.02
N ILE A 292 -8.67 -8.21 -12.87
CA ILE A 292 -9.19 -9.58 -12.84
C ILE A 292 -8.07 -10.60 -13.05
N ILE A 293 -7.30 -10.45 -14.12
CA ILE A 293 -6.22 -11.38 -14.47
C ILE A 293 -5.18 -11.43 -13.34
N THR A 294 -4.79 -10.25 -12.81
CA THR A 294 -3.82 -10.17 -11.71
C THR A 294 -4.35 -10.87 -10.47
N SER A 295 -5.62 -10.66 -10.10
CA SER A 295 -6.20 -11.23 -8.90
C SER A 295 -6.19 -12.75 -8.93
N LEU A 296 -6.56 -13.36 -10.06
CA LEU A 296 -6.57 -14.82 -10.24
C LEU A 296 -5.17 -15.41 -10.34
N PHE A 297 -4.31 -14.79 -11.17
CA PHE A 297 -2.93 -15.23 -11.34
C PHE A 297 -2.18 -15.23 -10.00
N ALA A 298 -2.25 -14.14 -9.26
CA ALA A 298 -1.54 -14.04 -7.99
C ALA A 298 -2.11 -15.01 -6.93
N ALA A 299 -3.43 -15.22 -6.89
CA ALA A 299 -4.05 -16.18 -5.98
C ALA A 299 -3.64 -17.62 -6.31
N SER A 300 -3.56 -17.99 -7.60
CA SER A 300 -3.11 -19.32 -8.02
C SER A 300 -1.64 -19.56 -7.70
N VAL A 301 -0.79 -18.56 -7.88
CA VAL A 301 0.65 -18.66 -7.51
C VAL A 301 0.82 -18.75 -6.00
N ALA A 302 0.02 -18.02 -5.20
CA ALA A 302 0.05 -18.10 -3.73
C ALA A 302 -0.20 -19.52 -3.20
N LEU A 303 -1.06 -20.31 -3.87
CA LEU A 303 -1.31 -21.70 -3.53
C LEU A 303 -0.08 -22.60 -3.61
N LEU A 304 0.85 -22.29 -4.50
CA LEU A 304 2.02 -23.11 -4.79
C LEU A 304 3.27 -22.67 -4.02
N GLN A 305 3.24 -21.47 -3.41
CA GLN A 305 4.37 -20.99 -2.61
C GLN A 305 4.48 -21.75 -1.29
N ASP A 306 5.74 -21.95 -0.82
CA ASP A 306 6.05 -22.61 0.43
C ASP A 306 6.65 -21.64 1.47
N ASP A 307 7.06 -20.45 1.04
CA ASP A 307 7.55 -19.35 1.87
C ASP A 307 6.37 -18.52 2.41
N ILE A 308 6.30 -18.39 3.75
CA ILE A 308 5.21 -17.66 4.43
C ILE A 308 5.10 -16.21 3.96
N LYS A 309 6.23 -15.51 3.75
CA LYS A 309 6.24 -14.13 3.26
C LYS A 309 5.78 -14.04 1.81
N LYS A 310 6.20 -14.97 0.95
CA LYS A 310 5.81 -15.00 -0.46
C LYS A 310 4.32 -15.28 -0.64
N VAL A 311 3.72 -16.17 0.17
CA VAL A 311 2.27 -16.40 0.16
C VAL A 311 1.53 -15.10 0.49
N ILE A 312 1.94 -14.39 1.55
CA ILE A 312 1.30 -13.12 1.95
C ILE A 312 1.53 -12.04 0.88
N ALA A 313 2.69 -12.01 0.21
CA ALA A 313 3.00 -11.06 -0.85
C ALA A 313 2.12 -11.29 -2.10
N TYR A 314 2.02 -12.52 -2.60
CA TYR A 314 1.13 -12.84 -3.72
C TYR A 314 -0.35 -12.61 -3.38
N SER A 315 -0.73 -12.85 -2.12
CA SER A 315 -2.08 -12.50 -1.69
C SER A 315 -2.31 -10.98 -1.67
N THR A 316 -1.28 -10.14 -1.45
CA THR A 316 -1.37 -8.68 -1.61
C THR A 316 -1.59 -8.32 -3.08
N CYS A 317 -0.81 -8.89 -4.00
CA CYS A 317 -0.98 -8.67 -5.45
C CYS A 317 -2.41 -9.03 -5.89
N SER A 318 -2.96 -10.13 -5.39
CA SER A 318 -4.35 -10.54 -5.65
C SER A 318 -5.35 -9.50 -5.14
N GLN A 319 -5.21 -8.98 -3.92
CA GLN A 319 -6.14 -7.98 -3.37
C GLN A 319 -6.03 -6.61 -4.07
N LEU A 320 -4.84 -6.23 -4.52
CA LEU A 320 -4.68 -5.05 -5.39
C LEU A 320 -5.45 -5.22 -6.71
N GLY A 321 -5.48 -6.44 -7.27
CA GLY A 321 -6.32 -6.75 -8.42
C GLY A 321 -7.80 -6.44 -8.15
N TYR A 322 -8.33 -6.77 -6.94
CA TYR A 322 -9.69 -6.39 -6.53
C TYR A 322 -9.90 -4.87 -6.54
N MET A 323 -8.94 -4.10 -6.02
CA MET A 323 -9.03 -2.65 -6.01
C MET A 323 -9.03 -2.08 -7.43
N PHE A 324 -8.19 -2.62 -8.34
CA PHE A 324 -8.14 -2.16 -9.72
C PHE A 324 -9.41 -2.48 -10.50
N PHE A 325 -9.97 -3.68 -10.41
CA PHE A 325 -11.22 -3.91 -11.12
C PHE A 325 -12.39 -3.12 -10.51
N ALA A 326 -12.37 -2.79 -9.22
CA ALA A 326 -13.31 -1.85 -8.63
C ALA A 326 -13.16 -0.45 -9.23
N CYS A 327 -11.92 0.08 -9.35
CA CYS A 327 -11.66 1.34 -10.05
C CYS A 327 -12.13 1.28 -11.52
N GLY A 328 -11.92 0.16 -12.20
CA GLY A 328 -12.30 -0.02 -13.60
C GLY A 328 -13.81 -0.06 -13.88
N ILE A 329 -14.65 -0.21 -12.84
CA ILE A 329 -16.12 -0.05 -12.89
C ILE A 329 -16.58 1.23 -12.19
N SER A 330 -15.68 2.22 -12.06
CA SER A 330 -15.94 3.51 -11.41
C SER A 330 -16.34 3.43 -9.94
N ALA A 331 -16.10 2.29 -9.27
CA ALA A 331 -16.37 2.08 -7.84
C ALA A 331 -15.17 2.49 -6.98
N TYR A 332 -14.70 3.74 -7.13
CA TYR A 332 -13.49 4.25 -6.46
C TYR A 332 -13.61 4.27 -4.94
N SER A 333 -14.77 4.64 -4.40
CA SER A 333 -15.04 4.63 -2.96
C SER A 333 -14.88 3.23 -2.37
N LEU A 334 -15.39 2.20 -3.06
CA LEU A 334 -15.23 0.80 -2.66
C LEU A 334 -13.77 0.33 -2.75
N ALA A 335 -13.03 0.77 -3.79
CA ALA A 335 -11.61 0.48 -3.91
C ALA A 335 -10.83 1.08 -2.75
N MET A 336 -11.12 2.33 -2.36
CA MET A 336 -10.48 3.00 -1.21
C MET A 336 -10.87 2.36 0.11
N PHE A 337 -12.13 1.99 0.30
CA PHE A 337 -12.57 1.27 1.49
C PHE A 337 -11.84 -0.07 1.64
N HIS A 338 -11.71 -0.82 0.54
CA HIS A 338 -10.93 -2.06 0.56
C HIS A 338 -9.45 -1.81 0.81
N LEU A 339 -8.88 -0.71 0.30
CA LEU A 339 -7.50 -0.31 0.59
C LEU A 339 -7.28 -0.07 2.09
N VAL A 340 -8.19 0.64 2.76
CA VAL A 340 -8.13 0.92 4.20
C VAL A 340 -8.15 -0.38 5.01
N THR A 341 -9.15 -1.23 4.77
CA THR A 341 -9.26 -2.51 5.49
C THR A 341 -8.08 -3.43 5.21
N HIS A 342 -7.63 -3.48 3.94
CA HIS A 342 -6.47 -4.23 3.50
C HIS A 342 -5.20 -3.82 4.24
N ALA A 343 -4.98 -2.53 4.46
CA ALA A 343 -3.79 -2.04 5.15
C ALA A 343 -3.67 -2.64 6.55
N PHE A 344 -4.76 -2.74 7.31
CA PHE A 344 -4.75 -3.31 8.66
C PHE A 344 -4.51 -4.82 8.66
N PHE A 345 -5.27 -5.59 7.92
CA PHE A 345 -5.10 -7.06 7.98
C PHE A 345 -3.82 -7.53 7.29
N LYS A 346 -3.29 -6.80 6.30
CA LYS A 346 -2.01 -7.16 5.68
C LYS A 346 -0.82 -6.83 6.57
N ALA A 347 -0.80 -5.66 7.19
CA ALA A 347 0.22 -5.34 8.17
C ALA A 347 0.22 -6.37 9.30
N LEU A 348 -0.97 -6.73 9.80
CA LEU A 348 -1.12 -7.77 10.82
C LEU A 348 -0.52 -9.10 10.39
N LEU A 349 -0.87 -9.59 9.18
CA LEU A 349 -0.37 -10.86 8.66
C LEU A 349 1.16 -10.86 8.48
N PHE A 350 1.73 -9.79 7.91
CA PHE A 350 3.17 -9.71 7.73
C PHE A 350 3.93 -9.64 9.07
N LEU A 351 3.47 -8.81 10.00
CA LEU A 351 4.14 -8.70 11.30
C LEU A 351 3.97 -9.97 12.14
N ALA A 352 2.80 -10.61 12.10
CA ALA A 352 2.59 -11.89 12.77
C ALA A 352 3.44 -13.01 12.14
N ALA A 353 3.58 -13.05 10.79
CA ALA A 353 4.53 -13.93 10.13
C ALA A 353 5.98 -13.60 10.53
N GLY A 354 6.31 -12.32 10.70
CA GLY A 354 7.59 -11.87 11.24
C GLY A 354 7.87 -12.42 12.64
N SER A 355 6.86 -12.41 13.51
CA SER A 355 6.94 -13.02 14.85
C SER A 355 7.22 -14.51 14.79
N VAL A 356 6.56 -15.26 13.88
CA VAL A 356 6.84 -16.69 13.66
C VAL A 356 8.29 -16.88 13.20
N ILE A 357 8.71 -16.20 12.13
CA ILE A 357 10.05 -16.30 11.55
C ILE A 357 11.14 -16.00 12.58
N HIS A 358 10.95 -14.94 13.39
CA HIS A 358 11.88 -14.57 14.46
C HIS A 358 11.98 -15.67 15.52
N SER A 359 10.86 -16.28 15.90
CA SER A 359 10.82 -17.32 16.94
C SER A 359 11.39 -18.68 16.47
N VAL A 360 11.40 -18.96 15.16
CA VAL A 360 11.93 -20.22 14.58
C VAL A 360 13.30 -20.06 13.92
N HIS A 361 14.14 -19.16 14.42
CA HIS A 361 15.52 -18.92 13.94
C HIS A 361 15.59 -18.59 12.43
N HIS A 362 14.70 -17.71 11.96
CA HIS A 362 14.63 -17.21 10.58
C HIS A 362 14.23 -18.24 9.50
N GLU A 363 13.69 -19.41 9.86
CA GLU A 363 13.09 -20.32 8.87
C GLU A 363 11.83 -19.64 8.28
N GLN A 364 11.70 -19.71 6.95
CA GLN A 364 10.56 -19.11 6.21
C GLN A 364 9.70 -20.18 5.52
N ASP A 365 10.24 -21.39 5.30
CA ASP A 365 9.49 -22.49 4.70
C ASP A 365 8.53 -23.12 5.73
N PHE A 366 7.24 -22.84 5.59
CA PHE A 366 6.23 -23.38 6.51
C PHE A 366 6.04 -24.89 6.37
N LYS A 367 6.53 -25.56 5.31
CA LYS A 367 6.57 -27.03 5.23
C LYS A 367 7.52 -27.64 6.24
N ARG A 368 8.54 -26.89 6.70
CA ARG A 368 9.51 -27.31 7.71
C ARG A 368 9.08 -26.93 9.13
N MET A 369 7.98 -26.18 9.29
CA MET A 369 7.38 -25.80 10.56
C MET A 369 6.40 -26.87 11.05
N GLY A 370 5.42 -26.48 11.84
CA GLY A 370 4.32 -27.31 12.35
C GLY A 370 4.24 -27.32 13.86
N GLY A 371 3.04 -27.49 14.41
CA GLY A 371 2.77 -27.59 15.84
C GLY A 371 3.00 -26.31 16.63
N LEU A 372 3.12 -25.16 15.97
CA LEU A 372 3.49 -23.90 16.62
C LEU A 372 2.37 -23.30 17.47
N TYR A 373 1.10 -23.74 17.31
CA TYR A 373 -0.03 -23.19 18.10
C TYR A 373 0.16 -23.33 19.63
N LYS A 374 0.91 -24.35 20.08
CA LYS A 374 1.20 -24.58 21.51
C LYS A 374 2.29 -23.64 22.06
N LYS A 375 3.21 -23.23 21.20
CA LYS A 375 4.36 -22.41 21.57
C LYS A 375 4.12 -20.92 21.33
N LEU A 376 3.30 -20.59 20.32
CA LEU A 376 2.99 -19.23 19.88
C LEU A 376 1.46 -19.01 19.82
N PRO A 377 0.73 -19.15 20.96
CA PRO A 377 -0.73 -19.07 20.95
C PRO A 377 -1.24 -17.66 20.61
N VAL A 378 -0.58 -16.60 21.06
CA VAL A 378 -0.99 -15.22 20.78
C VAL A 378 -0.74 -14.86 19.31
N THR A 379 0.44 -15.19 18.80
CA THR A 379 0.78 -15.00 17.37
C THR A 379 -0.15 -15.81 16.47
N PHE A 380 -0.54 -17.02 16.87
CA PHE A 380 -1.52 -17.85 16.16
C PHE A 380 -2.88 -17.15 16.03
N ILE A 381 -3.40 -16.56 17.13
CA ILE A 381 -4.65 -15.80 17.12
C ILE A 381 -4.57 -14.63 16.12
N PHE A 382 -3.47 -13.89 16.10
CA PHE A 382 -3.30 -12.77 15.17
C PHE A 382 -3.27 -13.20 13.70
N ILE A 383 -2.62 -14.34 13.40
CA ILE A 383 -2.63 -14.89 12.02
C ILE A 383 -4.04 -15.36 11.65
N ILE A 384 -4.80 -15.95 12.56
CA ILE A 384 -6.20 -16.31 12.32
C ILE A 384 -7.04 -15.06 12.03
N ILE A 385 -6.96 -14.02 12.89
CA ILE A 385 -7.70 -12.75 12.70
C ILE A 385 -7.40 -12.16 11.32
N GLY A 386 -6.12 -12.01 10.98
CA GLY A 386 -5.71 -11.46 9.69
C GLY A 386 -6.14 -12.31 8.50
N SER A 387 -6.11 -13.65 8.64
CA SER A 387 -6.53 -14.58 7.58
C SER A 387 -8.04 -14.59 7.39
N ILE A 388 -8.83 -14.58 8.45
CA ILE A 388 -10.29 -14.50 8.37
C ILE A 388 -10.72 -13.16 7.76
N ALA A 389 -10.07 -12.04 8.15
CA ALA A 389 -10.29 -10.75 7.53
C ALA A 389 -9.94 -10.76 6.03
N LEU A 390 -8.83 -11.37 5.66
CA LEU A 390 -8.41 -11.49 4.24
C LEU A 390 -9.40 -12.34 3.41
N ILE A 391 -9.93 -13.43 3.96
CA ILE A 391 -10.92 -14.29 3.31
C ILE A 391 -12.23 -13.53 3.10
N GLY A 392 -12.62 -12.68 4.05
CA GLY A 392 -13.87 -11.93 4.03
C GLY A 392 -15.00 -12.63 4.79
N ILE A 393 -14.70 -13.21 5.96
CA ILE A 393 -15.71 -13.84 6.83
C ILE A 393 -16.30 -12.80 7.79
N PRO A 394 -17.64 -12.70 7.94
CA PRO A 394 -18.25 -11.84 8.94
C PRO A 394 -17.78 -12.19 10.37
N PRO A 395 -17.60 -11.24 11.28
CA PRO A 395 -17.82 -9.79 11.19
C PRO A 395 -16.54 -8.98 10.87
N PHE A 396 -15.52 -9.57 10.26
CA PHE A 396 -14.22 -8.94 10.03
C PHE A 396 -14.26 -7.91 8.89
N ALA A 397 -13.31 -6.95 8.91
CA ALA A 397 -13.29 -5.79 8.02
C ALA A 397 -13.29 -6.15 6.51
N GLY A 398 -12.64 -7.27 6.14
CA GLY A 398 -12.57 -7.71 4.75
C GLY A 398 -13.92 -8.15 4.16
N TYR A 399 -14.85 -8.64 5.00
CA TYR A 399 -16.21 -8.94 4.58
C TYR A 399 -16.89 -7.70 4.03
N PHE A 400 -16.90 -6.62 4.82
CA PHE A 400 -17.56 -5.38 4.42
C PHE A 400 -16.99 -4.77 3.13
N SER A 401 -15.69 -4.86 2.92
CA SER A 401 -15.06 -4.22 1.76
C SER A 401 -15.03 -5.08 0.51
N LYS A 402 -14.68 -6.37 0.63
CA LYS A 402 -14.52 -7.26 -0.52
C LYS A 402 -15.86 -7.68 -1.11
N ASP A 403 -16.83 -8.03 -0.25
CA ASP A 403 -18.15 -8.47 -0.70
C ASP A 403 -18.91 -7.31 -1.35
N LEU A 404 -18.80 -6.09 -0.81
CA LEU A 404 -19.42 -4.91 -1.45
C LEU A 404 -18.89 -4.65 -2.87
N ILE A 405 -17.60 -4.88 -3.14
CA ILE A 405 -17.06 -4.76 -4.50
C ILE A 405 -17.71 -5.79 -5.43
N LEU A 406 -17.89 -7.03 -4.97
CA LEU A 406 -18.51 -8.10 -5.77
C LEU A 406 -20.01 -7.87 -5.96
N GLU A 407 -20.72 -7.45 -4.92
CA GLU A 407 -22.14 -7.09 -4.99
C GLU A 407 -22.40 -5.92 -5.93
N TYR A 408 -21.58 -4.86 -5.83
CA TYR A 408 -21.67 -3.74 -6.74
C TYR A 408 -21.43 -4.15 -8.19
N ALA A 409 -20.41 -4.98 -8.44
CA ALA A 409 -20.14 -5.49 -9.78
C ALA A 409 -21.34 -6.29 -10.34
N LEU A 410 -21.98 -7.12 -9.52
CA LEU A 410 -23.16 -7.89 -9.91
C LEU A 410 -24.37 -6.98 -10.17
N SER A 411 -24.56 -5.93 -9.35
CA SER A 411 -25.68 -4.98 -9.48
C SER A 411 -25.68 -4.20 -10.80
N LEU A 412 -24.51 -4.06 -11.44
CA LEU A 412 -24.41 -3.39 -12.75
C LEU A 412 -25.09 -4.17 -13.89
N GLN A 413 -25.34 -5.49 -13.73
CA GLN A 413 -25.96 -6.37 -14.72
C GLN A 413 -25.33 -6.30 -16.12
N THR A 414 -24.09 -5.82 -16.23
CA THR A 414 -23.32 -5.74 -17.46
C THR A 414 -22.45 -6.98 -17.63
N PHE A 415 -22.09 -7.33 -18.88
CA PHE A 415 -21.14 -8.41 -19.15
C PHE A 415 -19.82 -8.25 -18.36
N LYS A 416 -19.33 -7.02 -18.25
CA LYS A 416 -18.15 -6.65 -17.45
C LYS A 416 -18.37 -6.93 -15.96
N GLY A 417 -19.51 -6.50 -15.40
CA GLY A 417 -19.84 -6.72 -13.99
C GLY A 417 -19.99 -8.21 -13.63
N ILE A 418 -20.66 -8.99 -14.49
CA ILE A 418 -20.82 -10.43 -14.32
C ILE A 418 -19.45 -11.13 -14.32
N ASN A 419 -18.54 -10.77 -15.24
CA ASN A 419 -17.18 -11.31 -15.27
C ASN A 419 -16.40 -10.99 -13.99
N ILE A 420 -16.47 -9.74 -13.49
CA ILE A 420 -15.85 -9.37 -12.21
C ILE A 420 -16.39 -10.24 -11.08
N TYR A 421 -17.70 -10.41 -11.00
CA TYR A 421 -18.33 -11.21 -9.95
C TYR A 421 -17.85 -12.66 -9.99
N ILE A 422 -17.93 -13.33 -11.14
CA ILE A 422 -17.51 -14.73 -11.30
C ILE A 422 -16.04 -14.92 -10.94
N PHE A 423 -15.16 -14.14 -11.56
CA PHE A 423 -13.73 -14.28 -11.34
C PHE A 423 -13.31 -13.77 -9.97
N GLY A 424 -13.99 -12.78 -9.42
CA GLY A 424 -13.78 -12.33 -8.05
C GLY A 424 -14.17 -13.41 -7.02
N CYS A 425 -15.30 -14.11 -7.20
CA CYS A 425 -15.68 -15.24 -6.36
C CYS A 425 -14.66 -16.39 -6.44
N LEU A 426 -14.14 -16.71 -7.64
CA LEU A 426 -13.05 -17.68 -7.80
C LEU A 426 -11.79 -17.23 -7.05
N GLY A 427 -11.42 -15.96 -7.14
CA GLY A 427 -10.30 -15.39 -6.39
C GLY A 427 -10.52 -15.48 -4.87
N ALA A 428 -11.75 -15.26 -4.38
CA ALA A 428 -12.11 -15.41 -2.97
C ALA A 428 -11.98 -16.87 -2.50
N PHE A 429 -12.42 -17.82 -3.33
CA PHE A 429 -12.23 -19.25 -3.05
C PHE A 429 -10.74 -19.62 -2.95
N LEU A 430 -9.92 -19.22 -3.92
CA LEU A 430 -8.47 -19.44 -3.87
C LEU A 430 -7.83 -18.78 -2.63
N THR A 431 -8.31 -17.60 -2.24
CA THR A 431 -7.88 -16.90 -1.02
C THR A 431 -8.10 -17.75 0.23
N SER A 432 -9.27 -18.39 0.35
CA SER A 432 -9.57 -19.25 1.48
C SER A 432 -8.68 -20.50 1.53
N VAL A 433 -8.39 -21.10 0.37
CA VAL A 433 -7.55 -22.30 0.29
C VAL A 433 -6.10 -22.02 0.69
N TYR A 434 -5.45 -20.98 0.14
CA TYR A 434 -4.05 -20.72 0.51
C TYR A 434 -3.90 -20.22 1.96
N SER A 435 -4.89 -19.48 2.49
CA SER A 435 -4.85 -19.01 3.87
C SER A 435 -5.02 -20.17 4.86
N THR A 436 -5.95 -21.08 4.61
CA THR A 436 -6.11 -22.30 5.43
C THR A 436 -4.89 -23.21 5.32
N ARG A 437 -4.29 -23.37 4.13
CA ARG A 437 -3.04 -24.10 3.92
C ARG A 437 -1.90 -23.52 4.76
N LEU A 438 -1.73 -22.19 4.76
CA LEU A 438 -0.71 -21.51 5.55
C LEU A 438 -0.90 -21.78 7.05
N ILE A 439 -2.11 -21.56 7.57
CA ILE A 439 -2.44 -21.79 9.00
C ILE A 439 -2.19 -23.25 9.37
N TYR A 440 -2.71 -24.19 8.58
CA TYR A 440 -2.59 -25.61 8.88
C TYR A 440 -1.15 -26.08 8.94
N LEU A 441 -0.35 -25.75 7.93
CA LEU A 441 1.04 -26.22 7.84
C LEU A 441 1.95 -25.55 8.88
N THR A 442 1.72 -24.28 9.20
CA THR A 442 2.55 -23.55 10.17
C THR A 442 2.20 -23.94 11.62
N PHE A 443 0.93 -24.03 11.94
CA PHE A 443 0.49 -24.12 13.35
C PHE A 443 -0.09 -25.47 13.74
N LEU A 444 -0.92 -26.09 12.90
CA LEU A 444 -1.75 -27.24 13.30
C LEU A 444 -1.13 -28.59 12.93
N ASN A 445 -0.30 -28.66 11.90
CA ASN A 445 0.34 -29.90 11.47
C ASN A 445 1.32 -30.42 12.50
N LYS A 446 1.76 -31.68 12.37
CA LYS A 446 2.83 -32.26 13.20
C LYS A 446 4.11 -31.46 13.03
N THR A 447 4.78 -31.18 14.15
CA THR A 447 6.05 -30.46 14.12
C THR A 447 7.11 -31.21 13.34
N LYS A 448 7.82 -30.47 12.46
CA LYS A 448 8.99 -30.93 11.72
C LYS A 448 10.27 -30.22 12.19
N ILE A 449 10.13 -29.32 13.14
CA ILE A 449 11.23 -28.58 13.75
C ILE A 449 12.00 -29.55 14.66
N LYS A 450 13.33 -29.47 14.67
CA LYS A 450 14.19 -30.25 15.57
C LYS A 450 13.80 -29.99 17.03
N SER A 451 13.75 -31.04 17.84
CA SER A 451 13.25 -30.97 19.23
C SER A 451 13.97 -29.91 20.08
N GLN A 452 15.27 -29.71 19.87
CA GLN A 452 16.04 -28.67 20.58
C GLN A 452 15.50 -27.27 20.27
N VAL A 453 15.39 -26.92 19.00
CA VAL A 453 14.87 -25.62 18.53
C VAL A 453 13.42 -25.43 18.98
N TYR A 454 12.60 -26.50 18.85
CA TYR A 454 11.19 -26.43 19.25
C TYR A 454 11.00 -26.07 20.73
N ASN A 455 11.88 -26.58 21.62
CA ASN A 455 11.82 -26.28 23.06
C ASN A 455 12.21 -24.84 23.40
N GLU A 456 13.05 -24.21 22.58
CA GLU A 456 13.50 -22.82 22.74
C GLU A 456 12.47 -21.80 22.26
N ILE A 457 11.51 -22.22 21.41
CA ILE A 457 10.47 -21.32 20.87
C ILE A 457 9.63 -20.73 21.99
N LYS A 458 9.56 -19.39 22.02
CA LYS A 458 8.75 -18.59 22.95
C LYS A 458 8.04 -17.48 22.20
N GLU A 459 6.91 -17.03 22.73
CA GLU A 459 6.22 -15.83 22.25
C GLU A 459 7.17 -14.63 22.27
N PRO A 460 7.11 -13.76 21.23
CA PRO A 460 7.88 -12.53 21.22
C PRO A 460 7.48 -11.60 22.37
N GLY A 461 8.38 -10.69 22.74
CA GLY A 461 8.15 -9.74 23.82
C GLY A 461 6.97 -8.77 23.54
N PHE A 462 6.49 -8.12 24.60
CA PHE A 462 5.35 -7.19 24.54
C PHE A 462 5.50 -6.09 23.46
N VAL A 463 6.72 -5.61 23.22
CA VAL A 463 7.02 -4.59 22.22
C VAL A 463 6.63 -5.04 20.79
N MET A 464 6.71 -6.34 20.49
CA MET A 464 6.28 -6.89 19.20
C MET A 464 4.79 -7.26 19.21
N ILE A 465 4.22 -7.69 20.34
CA ILE A 465 2.81 -8.11 20.45
C ILE A 465 1.86 -6.91 20.40
N PHE A 466 2.21 -5.80 21.05
CA PHE A 466 1.31 -4.64 21.16
C PHE A 466 0.93 -4.02 19.80
N PRO A 467 1.86 -3.82 18.82
CA PRO A 467 1.49 -3.38 17.48
C PRO A 467 0.54 -4.34 16.76
N LEU A 468 0.72 -5.65 16.94
CA LEU A 468 -0.18 -6.65 16.37
C LEU A 468 -1.60 -6.48 16.91
N PHE A 469 -1.74 -6.17 18.20
CA PHE A 469 -3.04 -5.91 18.82
C PHE A 469 -3.74 -4.69 18.22
N ILE A 470 -3.02 -3.58 18.03
CA ILE A 470 -3.56 -2.37 17.36
C ILE A 470 -4.08 -2.71 15.95
N LEU A 471 -3.26 -3.43 15.18
CA LEU A 471 -3.63 -3.81 13.81
C LEU A 471 -4.78 -4.83 13.79
N ALA A 472 -4.87 -5.70 14.78
CA ALA A 472 -5.98 -6.64 14.92
C ALA A 472 -7.30 -5.93 15.19
N ILE A 473 -7.31 -4.88 16.03
CA ILE A 473 -8.49 -4.01 16.21
C ILE A 473 -8.93 -3.43 14.85
N GLY A 474 -8.01 -2.89 14.06
CA GLY A 474 -8.31 -2.39 12.72
C GLY A 474 -8.82 -3.48 11.77
N ALA A 475 -8.29 -4.70 11.84
CA ALA A 475 -8.72 -5.83 11.03
C ALA A 475 -10.12 -6.37 11.41
N ILE A 476 -10.55 -6.17 12.66
CA ILE A 476 -11.88 -6.56 13.15
C ILE A 476 -12.88 -5.40 12.93
N LEU A 477 -12.55 -4.22 13.45
CA LEU A 477 -13.48 -3.09 13.53
C LEU A 477 -13.39 -2.13 12.34
N GLY A 478 -12.37 -2.21 11.50
CA GLY A 478 -12.17 -1.27 10.38
C GLY A 478 -13.34 -1.20 9.41
N GLY A 479 -14.07 -2.30 9.21
CA GLY A 479 -15.27 -2.32 8.41
C GLY A 479 -16.41 -1.44 8.97
N TYR A 480 -16.51 -1.35 10.28
CA TYR A 480 -17.50 -0.52 10.98
C TYR A 480 -17.02 0.93 11.12
N LEU A 481 -15.76 1.15 11.48
CA LEU A 481 -15.20 2.47 11.73
C LEU A 481 -15.14 3.34 10.47
N PHE A 482 -14.93 2.72 9.33
CA PHE A 482 -14.83 3.39 8.04
C PHE A 482 -16.06 3.18 7.13
N TYR A 483 -17.19 2.75 7.73
CA TYR A 483 -18.42 2.49 6.98
C TYR A 483 -18.95 3.74 6.24
N ASN A 484 -18.81 4.91 6.85
CA ASN A 484 -19.22 6.18 6.25
C ASN A 484 -18.53 6.48 4.92
N ILE A 485 -17.31 5.97 4.71
CA ILE A 485 -16.57 6.10 3.44
C ILE A 485 -17.37 5.58 2.24
N VAL A 486 -18.24 4.58 2.44
CA VAL A 486 -18.99 3.93 1.36
C VAL A 486 -20.39 4.47 1.23
N TYR A 487 -21.07 4.74 2.35
CA TYR A 487 -22.50 5.02 2.38
C TYR A 487 -22.84 6.50 2.42
N ASP A 488 -21.88 7.35 2.78
CA ASP A 488 -22.03 8.78 2.75
C ASP A 488 -21.45 9.36 1.45
N ASN A 489 -22.30 9.58 0.46
CA ASN A 489 -21.89 10.17 -0.80
C ASN A 489 -21.34 11.60 -0.64
N SER A 490 -21.71 12.31 0.43
CA SER A 490 -21.20 13.66 0.73
C SER A 490 -19.79 13.64 1.28
N PHE A 491 -19.35 12.50 1.87
CA PHE A 491 -18.04 12.36 2.46
C PHE A 491 -16.87 12.63 1.47
N TRP A 492 -17.02 12.13 0.24
CA TRP A 492 -15.97 12.30 -0.76
C TRP A 492 -15.91 13.68 -1.40
N SER A 493 -17.02 14.45 -1.27
CA SER A 493 -17.17 15.78 -1.89
C SER A 493 -16.65 15.80 -3.34
N GLU A 494 -15.65 16.62 -3.64
CA GLU A 494 -15.01 16.73 -4.95
C GLU A 494 -13.76 15.87 -5.13
N SER A 495 -13.34 15.11 -4.10
CA SER A 495 -12.10 14.34 -4.13
C SER A 495 -12.17 13.08 -5.03
N ILE A 496 -13.35 12.57 -5.31
CA ILE A 496 -13.61 11.46 -6.23
C ILE A 496 -14.69 11.88 -7.22
N TYR A 497 -14.40 11.68 -8.51
CA TYR A 497 -15.33 11.97 -9.59
C TYR A 497 -15.82 10.66 -10.22
N THR A 498 -17.13 10.54 -10.41
CA THR A 498 -17.79 9.49 -11.18
C THR A 498 -18.73 10.13 -12.19
N LYS A 499 -18.69 9.67 -13.46
CA LYS A 499 -19.46 10.22 -14.57
C LYS A 499 -20.85 9.58 -14.67
#